data_8e23888e2bf5290fc2459ae19e29b3a4
#
_entry.id   8e23888e2bf5290fc2459ae19e29b3a4
#
_cell.length_a   1.000
_cell.length_b   1.000
_cell.length_c   1.000
_cell.angle_alpha   90.00
_cell.angle_beta   90.00
_cell.angle_gamma   90.00
#
_symmetry.space_group_name_H-M   'P 1'
#
loop_
_entity.id
_entity.type
_entity.pdbx_description
1 polymer ?
#
loop_
_entity_poly.entity_id
_entity_poly.type
_entity_poly.pdbx_seq_one_letter_code
_entity_poly.pdbx_strand_id
1 'polypeptide(L)'
;MKSISTDHTLIIDEIETNIKFHHLNFILGFLPKGSYLVGGYIRDIILGRKTEKVDFDIVVPLNAIEIGKKIAENIESKFIILDEKREVVRIFLNHIDIDIANQIASTVEGDLCSRDFSINSIAFLLDKKCLLDPLNGLKDLEISLLRSHSEKIY
;
A
#
# COMPACT_ATOMS: atom_id res chain seq x y z
N MET A 1 -16.26 20.00 7.85
CA MET A 1 -15.10 19.09 7.77
C MET A 1 -15.57 17.72 8.25
N LYS A 2 -15.42 16.65 7.44
CA LYS A 2 -15.60 15.29 7.96
C LYS A 2 -14.51 15.04 8.99
N SER A 3 -14.87 14.59 10.19
CA SER A 3 -13.89 14.13 11.17
C SER A 3 -13.15 12.93 10.57
N ILE A 4 -11.82 12.97 10.58
CA ILE A 4 -10.99 11.86 10.20
C ILE A 4 -11.21 10.77 11.25
N SER A 5 -11.61 9.57 10.82
CA SER A 5 -11.73 8.44 11.74
C SER A 5 -10.35 7.86 11.99
N THR A 6 -9.95 7.78 13.24
CA THR A 6 -8.76 7.04 13.69
C THR A 6 -9.13 5.67 14.25
N ASP A 7 -10.39 5.28 14.15
CA ASP A 7 -10.87 3.96 14.54
C ASP A 7 -10.35 2.91 13.53
N HIS A 8 -9.45 2.07 14.00
CA HIS A 8 -8.82 1.01 13.20
C HIS A 8 -9.84 0.08 12.56
N THR A 9 -10.94 -0.25 13.24
CA THR A 9 -11.96 -1.16 12.71
C THR A 9 -12.66 -0.55 11.51
N LEU A 10 -13.04 0.72 11.59
CA LEU A 10 -13.70 1.41 10.48
C LEU A 10 -12.76 1.58 9.28
N ILE A 11 -11.49 1.85 9.52
CA ILE A 11 -10.48 1.95 8.44
C ILE A 11 -10.29 0.59 7.76
N ILE A 12 -10.18 -0.48 8.52
CA ILE A 12 -10.04 -1.85 7.99
C ILE A 12 -11.23 -2.23 7.14
N ASP A 13 -12.45 -2.00 7.62
CA ASP A 13 -13.69 -2.29 6.89
C ASP A 13 -13.75 -1.50 5.57
N GLU A 14 -13.33 -0.25 5.58
CA GLU A 14 -13.27 0.59 4.37
C GLU A 14 -12.24 0.07 3.37
N ILE A 15 -11.05 -0.35 3.82
CA ILE A 15 -10.02 -0.96 2.98
C ILE A 15 -10.54 -2.24 2.33
N GLU A 16 -11.12 -3.15 3.12
CA GLU A 16 -11.66 -4.41 2.61
C GLU A 16 -12.82 -4.18 1.62
N THR A 17 -13.68 -3.20 1.89
CA THR A 17 -14.77 -2.82 0.99
C THR A 17 -14.22 -2.30 -0.34
N ASN A 18 -13.20 -1.47 -0.31
CA ASN A 18 -12.54 -0.95 -1.53
C ASN A 18 -11.84 -2.06 -2.32
N ILE A 19 -11.16 -2.98 -1.66
CA ILE A 19 -10.54 -4.15 -2.33
C ILE A 19 -11.60 -4.96 -3.08
N LYS A 20 -12.77 -5.19 -2.47
CA LYS A 20 -13.90 -5.89 -3.11
C LYS A 20 -14.50 -5.07 -4.25
N PHE A 21 -14.72 -3.78 -4.03
CA PHE A 21 -15.27 -2.86 -5.03
C PHE A 21 -14.43 -2.82 -6.31
N HIS A 22 -13.12 -2.79 -6.18
CA HIS A 22 -12.18 -2.80 -7.30
C HIS A 22 -11.88 -4.20 -7.84
N HIS A 23 -12.56 -5.24 -7.36
CA HIS A 23 -12.34 -6.63 -7.78
C HIS A 23 -10.91 -7.13 -7.62
N LEU A 24 -10.19 -6.63 -6.61
CA LEU A 24 -8.78 -6.96 -6.38
C LEU A 24 -8.56 -8.24 -5.56
N ASN A 25 -9.63 -8.90 -5.11
CA ASN A 25 -9.52 -10.12 -4.31
C ASN A 25 -8.72 -11.23 -5.01
N PHE A 26 -8.76 -11.30 -6.34
CA PHE A 26 -8.02 -12.31 -7.09
C PHE A 26 -6.50 -12.12 -6.94
N ILE A 27 -6.02 -10.87 -6.82
CA ILE A 27 -4.60 -10.56 -6.63
C ILE A 27 -4.08 -11.15 -5.34
N LEU A 28 -4.90 -11.13 -4.29
CA LEU A 28 -4.51 -11.63 -2.96
C LEU A 28 -4.08 -13.10 -2.99
N GLY A 29 -4.63 -13.90 -3.92
CA GLY A 29 -4.26 -15.31 -4.11
C GLY A 29 -2.82 -15.52 -4.63
N PHE A 30 -2.22 -14.51 -5.24
CA PHE A 30 -0.85 -14.53 -5.74
C PHE A 30 0.18 -14.03 -4.72
N LEU A 31 -0.29 -13.32 -3.69
CA LEU A 31 0.60 -12.66 -2.74
C LEU A 31 1.05 -13.63 -1.63
N PRO A 32 2.34 -13.66 -1.30
CA PRO A 32 2.83 -14.46 -0.18
C PRO A 32 2.36 -13.88 1.16
N LYS A 33 2.39 -14.71 2.20
CA LYS A 33 2.17 -14.26 3.58
C LYS A 33 3.18 -13.16 3.94
N GLY A 34 2.73 -12.19 4.72
CA GLY A 34 3.54 -11.04 5.09
C GLY A 34 3.47 -9.89 4.07
N SER A 35 2.68 -10.01 2.99
CA SER A 35 2.41 -8.91 2.07
C SER A 35 1.49 -7.86 2.70
N TYR A 36 1.66 -6.60 2.32
CA TYR A 36 0.87 -5.50 2.85
C TYR A 36 0.62 -4.40 1.82
N LEU A 37 -0.51 -3.70 1.99
CA LEU A 37 -0.80 -2.43 1.33
C LEU A 37 -0.18 -1.29 2.13
N VAL A 38 0.28 -0.25 1.44
CA VAL A 38 0.93 0.90 2.08
C VAL A 38 0.77 2.16 1.22
N GLY A 39 1.20 3.29 1.75
CA GLY A 39 1.35 4.52 0.98
C GLY A 39 0.09 5.35 0.83
N GLY A 40 0.02 6.08 -0.28
CA GLY A 40 -1.03 7.08 -0.53
C GLY A 40 -2.43 6.53 -0.51
N TYR A 41 -2.63 5.30 -0.95
CA TYR A 41 -3.94 4.65 -0.97
C TYR A 41 -4.57 4.53 0.43
N ILE A 42 -3.81 4.04 1.41
CA ILE A 42 -4.28 3.92 2.80
C ILE A 42 -4.60 5.30 3.38
N ARG A 43 -3.70 6.26 3.18
CA ARG A 43 -3.91 7.65 3.60
C ARG A 43 -5.19 8.24 3.00
N ASP A 44 -5.44 8.04 1.72
CA ASP A 44 -6.57 8.64 1.03
C ASP A 44 -7.89 8.00 1.45
N ILE A 45 -7.93 6.71 1.77
CA ILE A 45 -9.07 6.06 2.44
C ILE A 45 -9.35 6.71 3.79
N ILE A 46 -8.34 6.88 4.64
CA ILE A 46 -8.48 7.49 5.98
C ILE A 46 -9.03 8.92 5.86
N LEU A 47 -8.58 9.66 4.85
CA LEU A 47 -9.05 11.02 4.58
C LEU A 47 -10.41 11.07 3.88
N GLY A 48 -10.99 9.92 3.50
CA GLY A 48 -12.25 9.85 2.74
C GLY A 48 -12.14 10.49 1.36
N ARG A 49 -10.95 10.52 0.77
CA ARG A 49 -10.69 11.06 -0.56
C ARG A 49 -11.08 10.04 -1.62
N LYS A 50 -11.83 10.50 -2.64
CA LYS A 50 -12.12 9.71 -3.83
C LYS A 50 -11.23 10.22 -4.95
N THR A 51 -10.45 9.33 -5.56
CA THR A 51 -9.61 9.61 -6.72
C THR A 51 -10.18 8.87 -7.92
N GLU A 52 -10.12 9.49 -9.11
CA GLU A 52 -10.54 8.85 -10.36
C GLU A 52 -9.59 7.70 -10.73
N LYS A 53 -8.30 7.88 -10.42
CA LYS A 53 -7.27 6.87 -10.58
C LYS A 53 -6.85 6.35 -9.22
N VAL A 54 -6.77 5.06 -9.09
CA VAL A 54 -6.36 4.38 -7.85
C VAL A 54 -4.97 3.77 -8.06
N ASP A 55 -4.05 4.12 -7.17
CA ASP A 55 -2.71 3.55 -7.12
C ASP A 55 -2.62 2.61 -5.91
N PHE A 56 -2.49 1.31 -6.16
CA PHE A 56 -2.30 0.30 -5.12
C PHE A 56 -0.81 -0.01 -4.96
N ASP A 57 -0.24 0.37 -3.83
CA ASP A 57 1.13 0.04 -3.47
C ASP A 57 1.14 -1.21 -2.59
N ILE A 58 1.61 -2.32 -3.15
CA ILE A 58 1.74 -3.60 -2.47
C ILE A 58 3.23 -3.87 -2.22
N VAL A 59 3.57 -4.20 -1.00
CA VAL A 59 4.90 -4.69 -0.65
C VAL A 59 4.83 -6.17 -0.36
N VAL A 60 5.76 -6.92 -0.94
CA VAL A 60 5.89 -8.36 -0.74
C VAL A 60 7.25 -8.67 -0.11
N PRO A 61 7.39 -9.76 0.66
CA PRO A 61 8.67 -10.11 1.27
C PRO A 61 9.80 -10.29 0.25
N LEU A 62 9.52 -10.96 -0.88
CA LEU A 62 10.49 -11.28 -1.94
C LEU A 62 9.77 -11.51 -3.28
N ASN A 63 10.55 -11.48 -4.39
CA ASN A 63 10.15 -11.90 -5.73
C ASN A 63 9.02 -11.05 -6.35
N ALA A 64 9.03 -9.74 -6.13
CA ALA A 64 8.01 -8.83 -6.66
C ALA A 64 7.87 -8.91 -8.18
N ILE A 65 8.99 -9.03 -8.92
CA ILE A 65 8.98 -9.15 -10.39
C ILE A 65 8.24 -10.42 -10.82
N GLU A 66 8.57 -11.57 -10.23
CA GLU A 66 7.94 -12.85 -10.57
C GLU A 66 6.44 -12.85 -10.23
N ILE A 67 6.08 -12.32 -9.06
CA ILE A 67 4.69 -12.21 -8.61
C ILE A 67 3.91 -11.30 -9.56
N GLY A 68 4.43 -10.12 -9.86
CA GLY A 68 3.79 -9.16 -10.75
C GLY A 68 3.61 -9.71 -12.16
N LYS A 69 4.60 -10.44 -12.69
CA LYS A 69 4.50 -11.11 -13.99
C LYS A 69 3.37 -12.15 -14.00
N LYS A 70 3.29 -13.02 -12.99
CA LYS A 70 2.21 -14.03 -12.87
C LYS A 70 0.83 -13.38 -12.82
N ILE A 71 0.68 -12.29 -12.06
CA ILE A 71 -0.59 -11.55 -11.98
C ILE A 71 -0.94 -10.98 -13.36
N ALA A 72 0.00 -10.28 -14.00
CA ALA A 72 -0.23 -9.64 -15.30
C ALA A 72 -0.59 -10.65 -16.39
N GLU A 73 0.07 -11.81 -16.44
CA GLU A 73 -0.24 -12.91 -17.35
C GLU A 73 -1.65 -13.46 -17.11
N ASN A 74 -2.07 -13.58 -15.85
CA ASN A 74 -3.39 -14.13 -15.50
C ASN A 74 -4.54 -13.21 -15.90
N ILE A 75 -4.33 -11.90 -15.87
CA ILE A 75 -5.33 -10.89 -16.25
C ILE A 75 -5.13 -10.32 -17.67
N GLU A 76 -4.18 -10.87 -18.41
CA GLU A 76 -3.83 -10.41 -19.77
C GLU A 76 -3.53 -8.91 -19.84
N SER A 77 -2.82 -8.39 -18.83
CA SER A 77 -2.53 -6.98 -18.69
C SER A 77 -1.08 -6.62 -19.01
N LYS A 78 -0.86 -5.33 -19.22
CA LYS A 78 0.49 -4.76 -19.37
C LYS A 78 1.24 -4.83 -18.04
N PHE A 79 2.52 -5.12 -18.14
CA PHE A 79 3.46 -5.22 -17.04
C PHE A 79 4.74 -4.48 -17.41
N ILE A 80 5.23 -3.65 -16.51
CA ILE A 80 6.52 -2.96 -16.65
C ILE A 80 7.34 -3.07 -15.39
N ILE A 81 8.66 -3.20 -15.55
CA ILE A 81 9.61 -3.14 -14.44
C ILE A 81 10.01 -1.68 -14.27
N LEU A 82 9.72 -1.10 -13.10
CA LEU A 82 10.06 0.28 -12.76
C LEU A 82 11.49 0.38 -12.22
N ASP A 83 11.90 -0.61 -11.41
CA ASP A 83 13.26 -0.69 -10.85
C ASP A 83 13.64 -2.17 -10.70
N GLU A 84 14.62 -2.59 -11.50
CA GLU A 84 15.07 -3.99 -11.50
C GLU A 84 15.86 -4.35 -10.23
N LYS A 85 16.64 -3.42 -9.70
CA LYS A 85 17.48 -3.68 -8.51
C LYS A 85 16.66 -3.81 -7.23
N ARG A 86 15.61 -2.99 -7.11
CA ARG A 86 14.69 -3.00 -5.98
C ARG A 86 13.51 -3.94 -6.19
N GLU A 87 13.44 -4.56 -7.38
CA GLU A 87 12.30 -5.35 -7.81
C GLU A 87 10.97 -4.59 -7.61
N VAL A 88 10.81 -3.49 -8.34
CA VAL A 88 9.56 -2.72 -8.36
C VAL A 88 8.93 -2.88 -9.73
N VAL A 89 7.68 -3.29 -9.77
CA VAL A 89 6.92 -3.51 -10.99
C VAL A 89 5.57 -2.83 -10.94
N ARG A 90 5.03 -2.49 -12.12
CA ARG A 90 3.68 -1.93 -12.29
C ARG A 90 2.85 -2.78 -13.23
N ILE A 91 1.62 -3.03 -12.83
CA ILE A 91 0.59 -3.69 -13.61
C ILE A 91 -0.54 -2.69 -13.81
N PHE A 92 -1.10 -2.65 -15.02
CA PHE A 92 -2.18 -1.75 -15.37
C PHE A 92 -3.50 -2.50 -15.45
N LEU A 93 -4.50 -2.07 -14.68
CA LEU A 93 -5.82 -2.66 -14.66
C LEU A 93 -6.89 -1.56 -14.76
N ASN A 94 -7.37 -1.27 -15.96
CA ASN A 94 -8.35 -0.20 -16.22
C ASN A 94 -7.89 1.15 -15.65
N HIS A 95 -8.55 1.64 -14.58
CA HIS A 95 -8.23 2.89 -13.89
C HIS A 95 -7.36 2.68 -12.64
N ILE A 96 -6.77 1.49 -12.50
CA ILE A 96 -5.97 1.10 -11.34
C ILE A 96 -4.56 0.78 -11.80
N ASP A 97 -3.58 1.42 -11.19
CA ASP A 97 -2.19 1.00 -11.26
C ASP A 97 -1.86 0.20 -10.00
N ILE A 98 -1.24 -0.96 -10.19
CA ILE A 98 -0.85 -1.84 -9.09
C ILE A 98 0.66 -1.91 -9.10
N ASP A 99 1.28 -1.31 -8.11
CA ASP A 99 2.72 -1.38 -7.88
C ASP A 99 3.02 -2.50 -6.89
N ILE A 100 3.95 -3.37 -7.25
CA ILE A 100 4.44 -4.43 -6.38
C ILE A 100 5.94 -4.24 -6.20
N ALA A 101 6.38 -4.15 -4.95
CA ALA A 101 7.77 -3.96 -4.59
C ALA A 101 8.24 -4.96 -3.55
N ASN A 102 9.52 -5.30 -3.57
CA ASN A 102 10.12 -6.05 -2.47
C ASN A 102 10.22 -5.19 -1.21
N GLN A 103 10.04 -5.83 -0.05
CA GLN A 103 10.34 -5.24 1.25
C GLN A 103 11.84 -4.90 1.33
N ILE A 104 12.16 -3.68 1.77
CA ILE A 104 13.54 -3.18 1.82
C ILE A 104 14.24 -3.65 3.10
N ALA A 105 13.52 -3.65 4.23
CA ALA A 105 14.06 -4.06 5.53
C ALA A 105 13.67 -5.50 5.88
N SER A 106 14.29 -6.07 6.90
CA SER A 106 13.99 -7.42 7.37
C SER A 106 12.63 -7.55 8.07
N THR A 107 12.05 -6.44 8.50
CA THR A 107 10.72 -6.37 9.13
C THR A 107 9.83 -5.36 8.44
N VAL A 108 8.51 -5.51 8.56
CA VAL A 108 7.54 -4.56 8.04
C VAL A 108 7.72 -3.19 8.68
N GLU A 109 7.91 -3.16 10.01
CA GLU A 109 8.15 -1.92 10.75
C GLU A 109 9.38 -1.19 10.25
N GLY A 110 10.47 -1.92 10.00
CA GLY A 110 11.70 -1.36 9.45
C GLY A 110 11.50 -0.76 8.06
N ASP A 111 10.74 -1.43 7.19
CA ASP A 111 10.37 -0.91 5.87
C ASP A 111 9.55 0.38 6.00
N LEU A 112 8.53 0.39 6.86
CA LEU A 112 7.69 1.56 7.08
C LEU A 112 8.47 2.74 7.65
N CYS A 113 9.41 2.50 8.58
CA CYS A 113 10.28 3.53 9.14
C CYS A 113 11.28 4.11 8.14
N SER A 114 11.54 3.43 7.02
CA SER A 114 12.43 3.92 5.96
C SER A 114 11.75 4.87 4.96
N ARG A 115 10.42 5.05 5.05
CA ARG A 115 9.63 5.89 4.16
C ARG A 115 9.75 7.37 4.51
N ASP A 116 9.48 8.23 3.52
CA ASP A 116 9.71 9.67 3.64
C ASP A 116 8.81 10.36 4.67
N PHE A 117 7.52 9.99 4.71
CA PHE A 117 6.52 10.65 5.55
C PHE A 117 5.75 9.64 6.42
N SER A 118 5.48 10.02 7.67
CA SER A 118 4.68 9.21 8.62
C SER A 118 3.31 8.84 8.06
N ILE A 119 2.63 9.78 7.40
CA ILE A 119 1.31 9.58 6.80
C ILE A 119 1.29 8.60 5.62
N ASN A 120 2.44 8.29 5.03
CA ASN A 120 2.62 7.29 3.97
C ASN A 120 3.22 5.98 4.51
N SER A 121 3.43 5.90 5.82
CA SER A 121 4.04 4.75 6.52
C SER A 121 3.01 3.94 7.31
N ILE A 122 1.73 4.11 6.99
CA ILE A 122 0.63 3.30 7.53
C ILE A 122 0.43 2.12 6.58
N ALA A 123 0.47 0.90 7.10
CA ALA A 123 0.28 -0.32 6.32
C ALA A 123 -0.96 -1.11 6.76
N PHE A 124 -1.56 -1.81 5.80
CA PHE A 124 -2.57 -2.82 6.05
C PHE A 124 -2.00 -4.20 5.73
N LEU A 125 -1.82 -5.03 6.75
CA LEU A 125 -1.31 -6.39 6.62
C LEU A 125 -2.40 -7.30 6.06
N LEU A 126 -2.19 -7.82 4.84
CA LEU A 126 -3.22 -8.51 4.06
C LEU A 126 -3.64 -9.85 4.67
N ASP A 127 -2.70 -10.59 5.23
CA ASP A 127 -2.94 -11.91 5.84
C ASP A 127 -3.54 -11.81 7.25
N LYS A 128 -3.17 -10.78 8.01
CA LYS A 128 -3.63 -10.56 9.39
C LYS A 128 -4.83 -9.62 9.49
N LYS A 129 -5.16 -8.92 8.41
CA LYS A 129 -6.23 -7.92 8.34
C LYS A 129 -6.16 -6.89 9.46
N CYS A 130 -4.99 -6.33 9.67
CA CYS A 130 -4.75 -5.32 10.69
C CYS A 130 -3.88 -4.18 10.17
N LEU A 131 -4.03 -3.01 10.80
CA LEU A 131 -3.20 -1.84 10.53
C LEU A 131 -1.92 -1.88 11.36
N LEU A 132 -0.84 -1.41 10.74
CA LEU A 132 0.45 -1.18 11.37
C LEU A 132 0.87 0.27 11.12
N ASP A 133 1.10 1.02 12.19
CA ASP A 133 1.43 2.44 12.15
C ASP A 133 2.57 2.78 13.12
N PRO A 134 3.81 2.37 12.80
CA PRO A 134 4.95 2.54 13.72
C PRO A 134 5.36 4.00 13.93
N LEU A 135 4.97 4.90 13.03
CA LEU A 135 5.36 6.32 13.06
C LEU A 135 4.24 7.27 13.50
N ASN A 136 3.11 6.73 14.00
CA ASN A 136 1.93 7.51 14.38
C ASN A 136 1.36 8.38 13.24
N GLY A 137 1.37 7.87 12.03
CA GLY A 137 0.83 8.55 10.84
C GLY A 137 -0.65 8.86 10.95
N LEU A 138 -1.45 8.00 11.61
CA LEU A 138 -2.87 8.24 11.89
C LEU A 138 -3.07 9.52 12.71
N LYS A 139 -2.28 9.71 13.75
CA LYS A 139 -2.33 10.93 14.57
C LYS A 139 -1.90 12.16 13.78
N ASP A 140 -0.87 12.02 12.96
CA ASP A 140 -0.40 13.12 12.10
C ASP A 140 -1.47 13.52 11.08
N LEU A 141 -2.23 12.55 10.51
CA LEU A 141 -3.39 12.85 9.65
C LEU A 141 -4.49 13.60 10.41
N GLU A 142 -4.82 13.17 11.64
CA GLU A 142 -5.86 13.79 12.46
C GLU A 142 -5.57 15.27 12.73
N ILE A 143 -4.32 15.61 13.02
CA ILE A 143 -3.88 16.99 13.31
C ILE A 143 -3.36 17.74 12.06
N SER A 144 -3.50 17.16 10.87
CA SER A 144 -3.02 17.73 9.60
C SER A 144 -1.52 18.04 9.60
N LEU A 145 -0.71 17.18 10.22
CA LEU A 145 0.74 17.34 10.32
C LEU A 145 1.45 16.52 9.23
N LEU A 146 2.34 17.16 8.49
CA LEU A 146 3.27 16.48 7.58
C LEU A 146 4.62 16.32 8.27
N ARG A 147 4.92 15.12 8.73
CA ARG A 147 6.17 14.77 9.41
C ARG A 147 7.05 13.93 8.50
N SER A 148 8.25 14.41 8.22
CA SER A 148 9.31 13.65 7.53
C SER A 148 10.18 12.90 8.53
N HIS A 149 10.55 11.65 8.15
CA HIS A 149 11.48 10.81 8.91
C HIS A 149 12.80 10.58 8.16
N SER A 150 12.88 11.01 6.91
CA SER A 150 14.08 10.87 6.10
C SER A 150 14.95 12.12 6.20
N GLU A 151 16.20 11.96 6.61
CA GLU A 151 17.22 13.03 6.52
C GLU A 151 17.60 13.38 5.06
N LYS A 152 17.04 12.65 4.07
CA LYS A 152 17.35 12.77 2.64
C LYS A 152 16.45 13.71 1.85
N ILE A 153 15.55 14.45 2.50
CA ILE A 153 14.59 15.34 1.83
C ILE A 153 15.14 16.79 1.66
N TYR A 154 16.41 17.00 1.96
CA TYR A 154 17.06 18.30 1.78
C TYR A 154 18.26 18.23 0.84
#